data_8bf5edcf49e9ce584701dad8a5edd891
#
_entry.id   8bf5edcf49e9ce584701dad8a5edd891
#
_cell.length_a   1.000
_cell.length_b   1.000
_cell.length_c   1.000
_cell.angle_alpha   90.00
_cell.angle_beta   90.00
_cell.angle_gamma   90.00
#
_symmetry.space_group_name_H-M   'P 1'
#
loop_
_entity.id
_entity.type
_entity.pdbx_description
1 polymer ?
#
loop_
_entity_poly.entity_id
_entity_poly.type
_entity_poly.pdbx_seq_one_letter_code
_entity_poly.pdbx_strand_id
1 'polypeptide(L)'
;GNISGGNMEPIGDVANPASLDPESLGFMCGIEVHQQLATGKLHSRQPGELHDVTIETLPDDWQRYYRKLRSSSGEGGTVDVAARFEARRNRSFVYCQAPNAGLIELDEQPPLPHDKSALDISLTVSAMLGAHPVPLLQTMRKTVVDGSNTSGFQRTTLVATDGILETDGGPVGIDVLCLEED
;
A
#
# COMPACT_ATOMS: atom_id res chain seq x y z
N GLY A 1 0.00 -34.38 -32.32
CA GLY A 1 0.16 -35.06 -31.05
C GLY A 1 -1.03 -34.76 -30.16
N ASN A 2 -1.87 -35.78 -29.88
CA ASN A 2 -2.98 -35.68 -28.95
C ASN A 2 -2.45 -35.34 -27.56
N ILE A 3 -2.81 -34.17 -27.03
CA ILE A 3 -2.70 -33.92 -25.61
C ILE A 3 -3.94 -34.58 -24.99
N SER A 4 -3.72 -35.77 -24.39
CA SER A 4 -4.74 -36.39 -23.54
C SER A 4 -4.98 -35.46 -22.37
N GLY A 5 -6.14 -34.79 -22.35
CA GLY A 5 -6.63 -34.08 -21.16
C GLY A 5 -6.83 -35.10 -20.05
N GLY A 6 -5.90 -35.17 -19.12
CA GLY A 6 -6.11 -35.88 -17.88
C GLY A 6 -7.32 -35.23 -17.18
N ASN A 7 -8.33 -36.06 -16.92
CA ASN A 7 -9.40 -35.65 -16.00
C ASN A 7 -8.74 -35.38 -14.64
N MET A 8 -8.51 -34.15 -14.32
CA MET A 8 -8.23 -33.76 -12.93
C MET A 8 -9.53 -33.95 -12.15
N GLU A 9 -9.54 -34.93 -11.27
CA GLU A 9 -10.64 -35.07 -10.32
C GLU A 9 -10.74 -33.79 -9.49
N PRO A 10 -11.93 -33.29 -9.24
CA PRO A 10 -12.10 -32.07 -8.43
C PRO A 10 -11.56 -32.34 -7.01
N ILE A 11 -10.65 -31.46 -6.54
CA ILE A 11 -9.97 -31.53 -5.23
C ILE A 11 -10.94 -31.23 -4.06
N GLY A 12 -12.23 -31.33 -4.29
CA GLY A 12 -13.30 -31.05 -3.33
C GLY A 12 -14.43 -30.22 -3.94
N ASP A 13 -15.44 -29.96 -3.15
CA ASP A 13 -16.58 -29.17 -3.56
C ASP A 13 -16.37 -27.69 -3.20
N VAL A 14 -16.21 -26.84 -4.20
CA VAL A 14 -16.04 -25.37 -4.01
C VAL A 14 -17.25 -24.71 -3.33
N ALA A 15 -18.43 -25.34 -3.36
CA ALA A 15 -19.60 -24.88 -2.63
C ALA A 15 -19.56 -25.25 -1.13
N ASN A 16 -18.66 -26.16 -0.74
CA ASN A 16 -18.44 -26.56 0.64
C ASN A 16 -16.95 -26.44 1.00
N PRO A 17 -16.50 -25.29 1.49
CA PRO A 17 -15.10 -25.05 1.82
C PRO A 17 -14.48 -26.08 2.78
N ALA A 18 -15.28 -26.69 3.65
CA ALA A 18 -14.83 -27.70 4.60
C ALA A 18 -14.42 -29.03 3.93
N SER A 19 -14.82 -29.26 2.66
CA SER A 19 -14.43 -30.43 1.88
C SER A 19 -13.10 -30.24 1.13
N LEU A 20 -12.56 -29.03 1.11
CA LEU A 20 -11.30 -28.69 0.43
C LEU A 20 -10.11 -29.05 1.32
N ASP A 21 -9.14 -29.72 0.73
CA ASP A 21 -7.85 -29.97 1.37
C ASP A 21 -6.84 -28.91 0.93
N PRO A 22 -6.44 -27.99 1.84
CA PRO A 22 -5.52 -26.89 1.49
C PRO A 22 -4.18 -27.39 0.95
N GLU A 23 -3.67 -28.49 1.47
CA GLU A 23 -2.38 -29.03 1.06
C GLU A 23 -2.44 -29.55 -0.39
N SER A 24 -3.49 -30.30 -0.72
CA SER A 24 -3.69 -30.81 -2.09
C SER A 24 -3.97 -29.69 -3.10
N LEU A 25 -4.53 -28.57 -2.64
CA LEU A 25 -4.71 -27.36 -3.46
C LEU A 25 -3.42 -26.57 -3.65
N GLY A 26 -2.36 -26.87 -2.90
CA GLY A 26 -1.18 -26.04 -2.86
C GLY A 26 -1.47 -24.64 -2.29
N PHE A 27 -2.43 -24.55 -1.35
CA PHE A 27 -2.84 -23.28 -0.78
C PHE A 27 -1.68 -22.61 -0.04
N MET A 28 -1.44 -21.37 -0.38
CA MET A 28 -0.46 -20.53 0.29
C MET A 28 -1.12 -19.20 0.66
N CYS A 29 -0.80 -18.68 1.83
CA CYS A 29 -1.22 -17.36 2.24
C CYS A 29 -0.04 -16.59 2.84
N GLY A 30 -0.06 -15.28 2.66
CA GLY A 30 0.82 -14.35 3.33
C GLY A 30 -0.01 -13.43 4.22
N ILE A 31 0.61 -12.94 5.28
CA ILE A 31 0.02 -11.95 6.17
C ILE A 31 0.87 -10.70 6.10
N GLU A 32 0.21 -9.56 5.95
CA GLU A 32 0.81 -8.24 6.07
C GLU A 32 0.32 -7.61 7.35
N VAL A 33 1.26 -7.11 8.17
CA VAL A 33 0.96 -6.48 9.46
C VAL A 33 1.50 -5.07 9.45
N HIS A 34 0.66 -4.10 9.76
CA HIS A 34 1.02 -2.71 9.88
C HIS A 34 1.05 -2.29 11.35
N GLN A 35 2.11 -1.61 11.74
CA GLN A 35 2.25 -1.01 13.06
C GLN A 35 2.64 0.44 12.92
N GLN A 36 1.78 1.34 13.38
CA GLN A 36 2.11 2.75 13.43
C GLN A 36 3.19 3.02 14.49
N LEU A 37 4.19 3.82 14.12
CA LEU A 37 5.23 4.25 15.03
C LEU A 37 4.85 5.56 15.74
N ALA A 38 5.28 5.72 16.97
CA ALA A 38 5.12 6.97 17.74
C ALA A 38 6.20 8.00 17.36
N THR A 39 6.30 8.27 16.05
CA THR A 39 7.22 9.25 15.46
C THR A 39 6.44 10.24 14.60
N GLY A 40 7.08 11.29 14.14
CA GLY A 40 6.56 12.06 13.01
C GLY A 40 6.54 11.22 11.74
N LYS A 41 5.89 11.74 10.71
CA LYS A 41 5.87 11.10 9.38
C LYS A 41 7.27 10.95 8.81
N LEU A 42 7.49 9.88 8.08
CA LEU A 42 8.81 9.40 7.65
C LEU A 42 9.59 10.43 6.82
N HIS A 43 8.92 11.13 5.92
CA HIS A 43 9.55 12.04 4.95
C HIS A 43 9.17 13.51 5.10
N SER A 44 8.05 13.84 5.75
CA SER A 44 7.58 15.22 5.92
C SER A 44 7.85 15.77 7.31
N ARG A 45 8.06 14.93 8.30
CA ARG A 45 8.17 15.28 9.73
C ARG A 45 6.89 15.88 10.32
N GLN A 46 5.78 15.84 9.59
CA GLN A 46 4.49 16.24 10.11
C GLN A 46 4.05 15.29 11.23
N PRO A 47 3.18 15.74 12.17
CA PRO A 47 2.63 14.84 13.18
C PRO A 47 1.94 13.63 12.55
N GLY A 48 2.17 12.45 13.14
CA GLY A 48 1.59 11.18 12.68
C GLY A 48 0.17 10.90 13.19
N GLU A 49 -0.63 11.94 13.41
CA GLU A 49 -2.01 11.79 13.86
C GLU A 49 -2.86 11.10 12.80
N LEU A 50 -3.63 10.09 13.23
CA LEU A 50 -4.61 9.43 12.39
C LEU A 50 -5.94 10.16 12.50
N HIS A 51 -6.64 10.26 11.39
CA HIS A 51 -7.96 10.87 11.30
C HIS A 51 -8.98 9.83 10.83
N ASP A 52 -9.95 9.54 11.69
CA ASP A 52 -11.10 8.70 11.34
C ASP A 52 -12.29 9.63 11.00
N VAL A 53 -12.25 10.17 9.80
CA VAL A 53 -13.25 11.12 9.32
C VAL A 53 -13.84 10.67 7.98
N THR A 54 -15.11 10.97 7.78
CA THR A 54 -15.81 10.81 6.51
C THR A 54 -16.05 12.18 5.87
N ILE A 55 -16.51 12.20 4.63
CA ILE A 55 -16.84 13.47 3.94
C ILE A 55 -17.92 14.27 4.71
N GLU A 56 -18.81 13.56 5.40
CA GLU A 56 -19.89 14.16 6.20
C GLU A 56 -19.42 14.68 7.55
N THR A 57 -18.32 14.13 8.08
CA THR A 57 -17.76 14.46 9.41
C THR A 57 -16.46 15.24 9.33
N LEU A 58 -16.10 15.73 8.14
CA LEU A 58 -14.87 16.50 7.95
C LEU A 58 -14.86 17.76 8.81
N PRO A 59 -13.80 17.97 9.63
CA PRO A 59 -13.61 19.21 10.38
C PRO A 59 -13.52 20.43 9.47
N ASP A 60 -13.92 21.60 9.98
CA ASP A 60 -13.97 22.84 9.21
C ASP A 60 -12.57 23.36 8.82
N ASP A 61 -11.53 22.98 9.56
CA ASP A 61 -10.15 23.36 9.31
C ASP A 61 -9.47 22.54 8.20
N TRP A 62 -10.15 21.51 7.69
CA TRP A 62 -9.65 20.76 6.55
C TRP A 62 -9.93 21.50 5.25
N GLN A 63 -8.92 21.61 4.40
CA GLN A 63 -9.06 22.18 3.08
C GLN A 63 -9.71 21.19 2.11
N ARG A 64 -10.57 21.70 1.23
CA ARG A 64 -11.28 20.92 0.23
C ARG A 64 -10.95 21.45 -1.15
N TYR A 65 -10.51 20.55 -2.03
CA TYR A 65 -10.21 20.88 -3.41
C TYR A 65 -11.13 20.09 -4.32
N TYR A 66 -11.72 20.74 -5.30
CA TYR A 66 -12.62 20.13 -6.26
C TYR A 66 -11.92 19.99 -7.60
N ARG A 67 -11.93 18.79 -8.16
CA ARG A 67 -11.38 18.50 -9.48
C ARG A 67 -12.43 17.82 -10.33
N LYS A 68 -12.67 18.39 -11.53
CA LYS A 68 -13.42 17.73 -12.59
C LYS A 68 -12.44 17.20 -13.63
N LEU A 69 -12.56 15.93 -13.96
CA LEU A 69 -11.69 15.32 -14.94
C LEU A 69 -11.93 15.94 -16.33
N ARG A 70 -10.85 16.40 -16.95
CA ARG A 70 -10.84 16.77 -18.37
C ARG A 70 -9.99 15.73 -19.09
N SER A 71 -10.57 15.00 -20.04
CA SER A 71 -9.80 14.12 -20.90
C SER A 71 -8.88 14.97 -21.79
N SER A 72 -7.57 14.72 -21.70
CA SER A 72 -6.58 15.28 -22.62
C SER A 72 -6.05 14.15 -23.51
N SER A 73 -5.70 14.47 -24.76
CA SER A 73 -4.97 13.56 -25.62
C SER A 73 -3.50 13.50 -25.18
N GLY A 74 -2.93 12.29 -25.13
CA GLY A 74 -1.49 12.11 -24.97
C GLY A 74 -0.70 12.55 -26.22
N GLU A 75 0.62 12.42 -26.18
CA GLU A 75 1.53 12.81 -27.26
C GLU A 75 1.18 12.19 -28.62
N GLY A 76 0.55 11.01 -28.64
CA GLY A 76 0.07 10.34 -29.86
C GLY A 76 -1.35 10.74 -30.29
N GLY A 77 -1.97 11.75 -29.70
CA GLY A 77 -3.34 12.19 -30.03
C GLY A 77 -4.44 11.23 -29.55
N THR A 78 -4.08 10.16 -28.82
CA THR A 78 -5.03 9.21 -28.25
C THR A 78 -5.35 9.55 -26.81
N VAL A 79 -6.63 9.44 -26.44
CA VAL A 79 -7.08 9.60 -25.05
C VAL A 79 -6.99 8.25 -24.37
N ASP A 80 -6.36 8.20 -23.17
CA ASP A 80 -6.32 7.01 -22.35
C ASP A 80 -7.72 6.44 -22.10
N VAL A 81 -7.86 5.11 -22.19
CA VAL A 81 -9.15 4.43 -22.09
C VAL A 81 -9.80 4.68 -20.71
N ALA A 82 -9.01 4.64 -19.63
CA ALA A 82 -9.51 4.91 -18.28
C ALA A 82 -9.97 6.37 -18.14
N ALA A 83 -9.23 7.34 -18.68
CA ALA A 83 -9.59 8.75 -18.69
C ALA A 83 -10.88 9.00 -19.48
N ARG A 84 -11.03 8.32 -20.62
CA ARG A 84 -12.25 8.41 -21.45
C ARG A 84 -13.47 7.83 -20.72
N PHE A 85 -13.29 6.71 -20.04
CA PHE A 85 -14.35 6.08 -19.25
C PHE A 85 -14.81 7.00 -18.11
N GLU A 86 -13.87 7.57 -17.34
CA GLU A 86 -14.18 8.49 -16.26
C GLU A 86 -14.83 9.79 -16.74
N ALA A 87 -14.38 10.34 -17.87
CA ALA A 87 -14.99 11.55 -18.45
C ALA A 87 -16.47 11.33 -18.80
N ARG A 88 -16.84 10.11 -19.23
CA ARG A 88 -18.24 9.75 -19.51
C ARG A 88 -19.11 9.69 -18.26
N ARG A 89 -18.54 9.39 -17.08
CA ARG A 89 -19.27 9.33 -15.81
C ARG A 89 -19.63 10.72 -15.26
N ASN A 90 -19.02 11.78 -15.79
CA ASN A 90 -19.25 13.18 -15.41
C ASN A 90 -19.20 13.42 -13.89
N ARG A 91 -18.25 12.75 -13.19
CA ARG A 91 -18.02 12.90 -11.76
C ARG A 91 -17.07 14.06 -11.47
N SER A 92 -17.21 14.62 -10.28
CA SER A 92 -16.18 15.49 -9.67
C SER A 92 -15.53 14.75 -8.52
N PHE A 93 -14.24 15.00 -8.32
CA PHE A 93 -13.46 14.47 -7.20
C PHE A 93 -13.27 15.56 -6.17
N VAL A 94 -13.42 15.19 -4.91
CA VAL A 94 -13.16 16.06 -3.78
C VAL A 94 -11.94 15.53 -3.05
N TYR A 95 -10.90 16.34 -2.99
CA TYR A 95 -9.69 16.05 -2.22
C TYR A 95 -9.77 16.81 -0.91
N CYS A 96 -9.57 16.09 0.19
CA CYS A 96 -9.60 16.65 1.53
C CYS A 96 -8.20 16.60 2.12
N GLN A 97 -7.70 17.74 2.53
CA GLN A 97 -6.36 17.90 3.09
C GLN A 97 -6.45 18.18 4.58
N ALA A 98 -5.87 17.29 5.40
CA ALA A 98 -5.73 17.48 6.83
C ALA A 98 -4.70 18.58 7.16
N PRO A 99 -4.77 19.22 8.33
CA PRO A 99 -3.79 20.22 8.76
C PRO A 99 -2.35 19.68 8.84
N ASN A 100 -2.19 18.37 9.09
CA ASN A 100 -0.89 17.69 9.14
C ASN A 100 -0.49 17.06 7.80
N ALA A 101 -1.10 17.45 6.70
CA ALA A 101 -0.73 17.04 5.35
C ALA A 101 -0.21 18.26 4.58
N GLY A 102 1.04 18.19 4.16
CA GLY A 102 1.72 19.24 3.39
C GLY A 102 2.01 18.83 1.95
N LEU A 103 2.90 19.56 1.31
CA LEU A 103 3.26 19.34 -0.09
C LEU A 103 3.98 18.02 -0.33
N ILE A 104 4.66 17.47 0.69
CA ILE A 104 5.34 16.16 0.59
C ILE A 104 4.31 15.05 0.53
N GLU A 105 3.27 15.09 1.37
CA GLU A 105 2.17 14.11 1.36
C GLU A 105 1.34 14.20 0.08
N LEU A 106 1.25 15.38 -0.51
CA LEU A 106 0.56 15.60 -1.79
C LEU A 106 1.42 15.24 -3.01
N ASP A 107 2.64 14.77 -2.81
CA ASP A 107 3.63 14.50 -3.86
C ASP A 107 3.97 15.71 -4.74
N GLU A 108 3.90 16.90 -4.17
CA GLU A 108 4.16 18.20 -4.81
C GLU A 108 5.55 18.76 -4.45
N GLN A 109 6.24 18.11 -3.52
CA GLN A 109 7.58 18.48 -3.06
C GLN A 109 8.42 17.24 -2.84
N PRO A 110 9.75 17.28 -3.12
CA PRO A 110 10.65 16.16 -2.85
C PRO A 110 10.62 15.75 -1.38
N PRO A 111 10.61 14.42 -1.08
CA PRO A 111 10.65 13.94 0.29
C PRO A 111 11.96 14.30 0.99
N LEU A 112 11.90 14.53 2.29
CA LEU A 112 13.08 14.59 3.14
C LEU A 112 13.68 13.18 3.31
N PRO A 113 14.95 13.04 3.71
CA PRO A 113 15.50 11.76 4.13
C PRO A 113 14.66 11.10 5.21
N HIS A 114 14.76 9.78 5.37
CA HIS A 114 14.01 9.02 6.36
C HIS A 114 14.18 9.60 7.76
N ASP A 115 13.08 9.67 8.51
CA ASP A 115 13.12 10.06 9.91
C ASP A 115 14.04 9.10 10.69
N LYS A 116 15.01 9.67 11.40
CA LYS A 116 16.03 8.88 12.12
C LYS A 116 15.40 7.98 13.19
N SER A 117 14.43 8.49 13.93
CA SER A 117 13.78 7.72 14.99
C SER A 117 13.01 6.54 14.42
N ALA A 118 12.28 6.72 13.33
CA ALA A 118 11.58 5.65 12.65
C ALA A 118 12.55 4.59 12.11
N LEU A 119 13.66 5.02 11.51
CA LEU A 119 14.68 4.10 11.01
C LEU A 119 15.35 3.33 12.16
N ASP A 120 15.70 3.97 13.25
CA ASP A 120 16.30 3.32 14.44
C ASP A 120 15.34 2.26 15.03
N ILE A 121 14.04 2.55 15.11
CA ILE A 121 13.04 1.59 15.55
C ILE A 121 12.99 0.38 14.61
N SER A 122 12.91 0.62 13.32
CA SER A 122 12.81 -0.47 12.33
C SER A 122 14.07 -1.35 12.31
N LEU A 123 15.25 -0.77 12.45
CA LEU A 123 16.51 -1.53 12.58
C LEU A 123 16.56 -2.32 13.88
N THR A 124 16.03 -1.78 14.98
CA THR A 124 15.91 -2.51 16.26
C THR A 124 14.99 -3.71 16.10
N VAL A 125 13.82 -3.54 15.50
CA VAL A 125 12.89 -4.65 15.22
C VAL A 125 13.55 -5.68 14.28
N SER A 126 14.27 -5.23 13.29
CA SER A 126 15.02 -6.12 12.39
C SER A 126 16.03 -6.98 13.15
N ALA A 127 16.77 -6.39 14.08
CA ALA A 127 17.72 -7.11 14.92
C ALA A 127 17.01 -8.12 15.85
N MET A 128 15.87 -7.75 16.43
CA MET A 128 15.08 -8.65 17.28
C MET A 128 14.54 -9.86 16.50
N LEU A 129 14.23 -9.70 15.22
CA LEU A 129 13.76 -10.76 14.34
C LEU A 129 14.92 -11.53 13.67
N GLY A 130 16.18 -11.16 13.93
CA GLY A 130 17.33 -11.72 13.23
C GLY A 130 17.30 -11.47 11.71
N ALA A 131 16.57 -10.46 11.27
CA ALA A 131 16.47 -10.08 9.87
C ALA A 131 17.77 -9.41 9.37
N HIS A 132 17.99 -9.45 8.07
CA HIS A 132 19.17 -8.89 7.42
C HIS A 132 18.87 -7.51 6.87
N PRO A 133 19.44 -6.43 7.44
CA PRO A 133 19.28 -5.08 6.90
C PRO A 133 19.81 -5.00 5.46
N VAL A 134 19.08 -4.28 4.60
CA VAL A 134 19.53 -4.03 3.23
C VAL A 134 20.69 -3.03 3.23
N PRO A 135 21.65 -3.15 2.28
CA PRO A 135 22.80 -2.26 2.22
C PRO A 135 22.45 -0.85 1.74
N LEU A 136 21.31 -0.68 1.09
CA LEU A 136 20.85 0.57 0.53
C LEU A 136 19.33 0.70 0.69
N LEU A 137 18.89 1.79 1.30
CA LEU A 137 17.47 2.11 1.41
C LEU A 137 16.99 2.73 0.08
N GLN A 138 16.00 2.09 -0.51
CA GLN A 138 15.32 2.60 -1.71
C GLN A 138 13.84 2.77 -1.39
N THR A 139 13.33 3.97 -1.66
CA THR A 139 11.92 4.28 -1.44
C THR A 139 11.14 4.13 -2.74
N MET A 140 10.09 3.35 -2.70
CA MET A 140 9.14 3.18 -3.78
C MET A 140 7.89 4.01 -3.52
N ARG A 141 7.28 4.53 -4.59
CA ARG A 141 5.95 5.13 -4.53
C ARG A 141 4.92 4.13 -5.00
N LYS A 142 3.90 3.92 -4.18
CA LYS A 142 2.70 3.15 -4.56
C LYS A 142 1.55 4.14 -4.71
N THR A 143 0.92 4.15 -5.86
CA THR A 143 -0.24 5.00 -6.12
C THR A 143 -1.47 4.14 -6.38
N VAL A 144 -2.57 4.49 -5.76
CA VAL A 144 -3.88 3.92 -6.05
C VAL A 144 -4.60 4.87 -7.00
N VAL A 145 -5.03 4.33 -8.14
CA VAL A 145 -5.65 5.11 -9.21
C VAL A 145 -7.10 4.65 -9.38
N ASP A 146 -8.03 5.60 -9.30
CA ASP A 146 -9.43 5.42 -9.66
C ASP A 146 -9.69 6.15 -10.99
N GLY A 147 -9.80 5.36 -12.06
CA GLY A 147 -9.80 5.90 -13.41
C GLY A 147 -8.44 6.51 -13.77
N SER A 148 -8.40 7.82 -14.00
CA SER A 148 -7.17 8.57 -14.24
C SER A 148 -6.75 9.45 -13.06
N ASN A 149 -7.39 9.31 -11.89
CA ASN A 149 -7.11 10.10 -10.71
C ASN A 149 -6.40 9.27 -9.65
N THR A 150 -5.36 9.82 -9.06
CA THR A 150 -4.72 9.24 -7.89
C THR A 150 -5.64 9.42 -6.68
N SER A 151 -6.09 8.31 -6.09
CA SER A 151 -6.97 8.28 -4.91
C SER A 151 -6.24 7.94 -3.63
N GLY A 152 -5.01 7.47 -3.71
CA GLY A 152 -4.15 7.16 -2.58
C GLY A 152 -2.69 7.15 -2.99
N PHE A 153 -1.81 7.36 -2.03
CA PHE A 153 -0.38 7.44 -2.25
C PHE A 153 0.36 6.97 -1.00
N GLN A 154 1.41 6.19 -1.22
CA GLN A 154 2.23 5.63 -0.17
C GLN A 154 3.69 5.62 -0.62
N ARG A 155 4.61 5.99 0.27
CA ARG A 155 6.05 5.76 0.11
C ARG A 155 6.47 4.59 0.96
N THR A 156 7.07 3.58 0.35
CA THR A 156 7.49 2.34 1.01
C THR A 156 8.97 2.13 0.81
N THR A 157 9.69 1.91 1.91
CA THR A 157 11.13 1.65 1.91
C THR A 157 11.41 0.28 2.52
N LEU A 158 12.04 -0.62 1.76
CA LEU A 158 12.52 -1.90 2.29
C LEU A 158 13.68 -1.63 3.26
N VAL A 159 13.60 -2.19 4.47
CA VAL A 159 14.63 -2.04 5.51
C VAL A 159 15.41 -3.32 5.73
N ALA A 160 14.73 -4.45 5.81
CA ALA A 160 15.36 -5.74 6.08
C ALA A 160 14.56 -6.91 5.47
N THR A 161 15.22 -8.05 5.34
CA THR A 161 14.64 -9.29 4.82
C THR A 161 14.97 -10.48 5.72
N ASP A 162 14.25 -11.57 5.51
CA ASP A 162 14.59 -12.91 6.05
C ASP A 162 14.69 -12.96 7.59
N GLY A 163 13.72 -12.38 8.27
CA GLY A 163 13.56 -12.47 9.71
C GLY A 163 12.78 -13.71 10.13
N ILE A 164 12.82 -14.01 11.42
CA ILE A 164 12.06 -15.08 12.06
C ILE A 164 11.41 -14.55 13.33
N LEU A 165 10.11 -14.78 13.45
CA LEU A 165 9.37 -14.56 14.69
C LEU A 165 9.08 -15.91 15.34
N GLU A 166 9.64 -16.13 16.53
CA GLU A 166 9.32 -17.30 17.35
C GLU A 166 7.94 -17.13 17.99
N THR A 167 7.08 -18.11 17.82
CA THR A 167 5.74 -18.12 18.42
C THR A 167 5.46 -19.44 19.13
N ASP A 168 4.42 -19.48 19.97
CA ASP A 168 3.96 -20.72 20.62
C ASP A 168 3.57 -21.81 19.61
N GLY A 169 3.18 -21.43 18.40
CA GLY A 169 2.86 -22.34 17.29
C GLY A 169 4.07 -22.74 16.46
N GLY A 170 5.27 -22.28 16.79
CA GLY A 170 6.50 -22.48 16.03
C GLY A 170 7.00 -21.22 15.33
N PRO A 171 8.13 -21.32 14.62
CA PRO A 171 8.72 -20.17 13.94
C PRO A 171 7.88 -19.71 12.75
N VAL A 172 7.74 -18.40 12.60
CA VAL A 172 7.10 -17.75 11.46
C VAL A 172 8.15 -16.93 10.71
N GLY A 173 8.32 -17.19 9.41
CA GLY A 173 9.21 -16.41 8.56
C GLY A 173 8.67 -15.01 8.30
N ILE A 174 9.54 -14.02 8.36
CA ILE A 174 9.24 -12.63 8.01
C ILE A 174 10.04 -12.31 6.76
N ASP A 175 9.38 -12.29 5.62
CA ASP A 175 10.05 -12.12 4.34
C ASP A 175 10.65 -10.72 4.21
N VAL A 176 9.87 -9.69 4.55
CA VAL A 176 10.28 -8.30 4.43
C VAL A 176 9.82 -7.47 5.63
N LEU A 177 10.62 -6.48 5.97
CA LEU A 177 10.27 -5.41 6.90
C LEU A 177 10.49 -4.07 6.19
N CYS A 178 9.44 -3.27 6.14
CA CYS A 178 9.42 -1.99 5.45
C CYS A 178 9.05 -0.85 6.40
N LEU A 179 9.51 0.36 6.07
CA LEU A 179 8.97 1.61 6.58
C LEU A 179 8.05 2.23 5.54
N GLU A 180 6.93 2.77 5.99
CA GLU A 180 5.95 3.37 5.10
C GLU A 180 5.46 4.71 5.62
N GLU A 181 5.17 5.63 4.69
CA GLU A 181 4.46 6.88 4.92
C GLU A 181 3.25 6.91 3.99
N ASP A 182 2.06 7.01 4.59
CA ASP A 182 0.79 7.17 3.89
C ASP A 182 0.36 8.63 3.83
#